data_b4744fde31cef1fdfcb01afc9e1fbaf2
#
_entry.id   b4744fde31cef1fdfcb01afc9e1fbaf2
#
_cell.length_a   1.000
_cell.length_b   1.000
_cell.length_c   1.000
_cell.angle_alpha   90.00
_cell.angle_beta   90.00
_cell.angle_gamma   90.00
#
_symmetry.space_group_name_H-M   'P 1'
#
loop_
_entity.id
_entity.type
_entity.pdbx_description
1 polymer ?
#
loop_
_entity_poly.entity_id
_entity_poly.type
_entity_poly.pdbx_seq_one_letter_code
_entity_poly.pdbx_strand_id
1 'polypeptide(L)'
;EGASHVEVEKKMNANMIEAWKKEGKSEEELEHLVKRYTVRLNPLSKIYFDELSYSEGMKGNRSTTYSLAAIAVLILIISFINFINFFFAMIPSRIKAINTYKVFGAPTSKLRVNIVFETFGIVLLSVVVAMMIVVVTANTPISEYISTSILLRDNWDLALLMMIFLMVFALLVGLYPAFYITKFNPALVLKG
;
A
#
# COMPACT_ATOMS: atom_id res chain seq x y z
N GLU A 1 6.62 -5.69 -36.56
CA GLU A 1 7.10 -6.14 -35.22
C GLU A 1 8.58 -5.78 -35.13
N GLY A 2 8.95 -4.83 -34.18
CA GLY A 2 10.33 -4.48 -33.93
C GLY A 2 10.74 -3.02 -34.15
N ALA A 3 9.84 -2.14 -34.62
CA ALA A 3 10.18 -0.72 -34.76
C ALA A 3 10.24 -0.06 -33.39
N SER A 4 11.33 0.66 -33.09
CA SER A 4 11.47 1.47 -31.91
C SER A 4 10.42 2.58 -31.90
N HIS A 5 9.76 2.85 -30.73
CA HIS A 5 8.82 3.95 -30.59
C HIS A 5 9.41 5.30 -31.04
N VAL A 6 10.72 5.50 -30.85
CA VAL A 6 11.44 6.69 -31.30
C VAL A 6 11.48 6.80 -32.85
N GLU A 7 11.66 5.69 -33.55
CA GLU A 7 11.65 5.67 -35.02
C GLU A 7 10.26 5.96 -35.58
N VAL A 8 9.22 5.38 -34.96
CA VAL A 8 7.81 5.64 -35.33
C VAL A 8 7.45 7.10 -35.11
N GLU A 9 7.80 7.66 -33.95
CA GLU A 9 7.61 9.05 -33.60
C GLU A 9 8.28 10.00 -34.62
N LYS A 10 9.55 9.72 -34.93
CA LYS A 10 10.30 10.50 -35.92
C LYS A 10 9.66 10.42 -37.32
N LYS A 11 9.19 9.26 -37.74
CA LYS A 11 8.51 9.05 -39.02
C LYS A 11 7.16 9.76 -39.05
N MET A 12 6.38 9.72 -37.98
CA MET A 12 5.10 10.44 -37.88
C MET A 12 5.29 11.95 -37.97
N ASN A 13 6.25 12.49 -37.23
CA ASN A 13 6.57 13.91 -37.28
C ASN A 13 7.08 14.35 -38.68
N ALA A 14 7.93 13.55 -39.32
CA ALA A 14 8.40 13.82 -40.68
C ALA A 14 7.24 13.83 -41.68
N ASN A 15 6.34 12.86 -41.64
CA ASN A 15 5.17 12.79 -42.52
C ASN A 15 4.24 14.00 -42.32
N MET A 16 4.06 14.42 -41.07
CA MET A 16 3.24 15.60 -40.71
C MET A 16 3.83 16.90 -41.31
N ILE A 17 5.14 17.08 -41.18
CA ILE A 17 5.84 18.23 -41.76
C ILE A 17 5.75 18.21 -43.32
N GLU A 18 5.87 17.04 -43.94
CA GLU A 18 5.74 16.88 -45.38
C GLU A 18 4.29 17.22 -45.85
N ALA A 19 3.28 16.81 -45.07
CA ALA A 19 1.90 17.16 -45.39
C ALA A 19 1.68 18.68 -45.33
N TRP A 20 2.19 19.37 -44.34
CA TRP A 20 2.09 20.84 -44.22
C TRP A 20 2.84 21.58 -45.36
N LYS A 21 3.98 21.04 -45.80
CA LYS A 21 4.70 21.58 -46.97
C LYS A 21 3.87 21.43 -48.24
N LYS A 22 3.16 20.32 -48.44
CA LYS A 22 2.25 20.11 -49.56
C LYS A 22 1.04 21.04 -49.55
N GLU A 23 0.63 21.47 -48.36
CA GLU A 23 -0.44 22.49 -48.17
C GLU A 23 0.02 23.93 -48.45
N GLY A 24 1.30 24.15 -48.79
CA GLY A 24 1.86 25.45 -49.15
C GLY A 24 2.21 26.34 -47.96
N LYS A 25 2.40 25.77 -46.75
CA LYS A 25 2.82 26.54 -45.57
C LYS A 25 4.23 27.10 -45.73
N SER A 26 4.42 28.37 -45.31
CA SER A 26 5.76 28.99 -45.33
C SER A 26 6.70 28.39 -44.33
N GLU A 27 8.01 28.58 -44.47
CA GLU A 27 8.99 28.05 -43.52
C GLU A 27 8.81 28.58 -42.09
N GLU A 28 8.41 29.84 -41.92
CA GLU A 28 8.11 30.42 -40.63
C GLU A 28 6.87 29.78 -39.99
N GLU A 29 5.79 29.56 -40.77
CA GLU A 29 4.61 28.86 -40.33
C GLU A 29 4.91 27.40 -39.91
N LEU A 30 5.78 26.73 -40.67
CA LEU A 30 6.20 25.36 -40.36
C LEU A 30 6.95 25.31 -39.03
N GLU A 31 7.85 26.24 -38.76
CA GLU A 31 8.58 26.30 -37.46
C GLU A 31 7.61 26.49 -36.29
N HIS A 32 6.63 27.40 -36.43
CA HIS A 32 5.59 27.60 -35.44
C HIS A 32 4.72 26.35 -35.24
N LEU A 33 4.33 25.68 -36.33
CA LEU A 33 3.50 24.48 -36.28
C LEU A 33 4.26 23.30 -35.63
N VAL A 34 5.52 23.08 -35.99
CA VAL A 34 6.37 22.02 -35.40
C VAL A 34 6.56 22.25 -33.90
N LYS A 35 6.77 23.51 -33.48
CA LYS A 35 6.91 23.85 -32.07
C LYS A 35 5.62 23.62 -31.27
N ARG A 36 4.46 23.74 -31.91
CA ARG A 36 3.14 23.60 -31.27
C ARG A 36 2.57 22.19 -31.35
N TYR A 37 2.83 21.48 -32.43
CA TYR A 37 2.23 20.18 -32.76
C TYR A 37 3.29 19.12 -33.03
N THR A 38 3.97 18.66 -31.99
CA THR A 38 4.89 17.53 -32.08
C THR A 38 4.21 16.27 -31.58
N VAL A 39 4.18 15.21 -32.40
CA VAL A 39 3.68 13.90 -32.01
C VAL A 39 4.67 13.25 -31.08
N ARG A 40 4.24 12.82 -29.90
CA ARG A 40 5.02 12.02 -28.97
C ARG A 40 4.26 10.73 -28.65
N LEU A 41 4.98 9.62 -28.67
CA LEU A 41 4.45 8.31 -28.33
C LEU A 41 4.84 7.96 -26.89
N ASN A 42 3.89 8.00 -26.00
CA ASN A 42 4.10 7.61 -24.60
C ASN A 42 3.63 6.18 -24.38
N PRO A 43 4.40 5.34 -23.65
CA PRO A 43 3.94 4.03 -23.26
C PRO A 43 2.63 4.12 -22.47
N LEU A 44 1.66 3.24 -22.74
CA LEU A 44 0.37 3.20 -22.05
C LEU A 44 0.51 3.16 -20.53
N SER A 45 1.53 2.48 -20.01
CA SER A 45 1.83 2.40 -18.57
C SER A 45 2.22 3.73 -17.94
N LYS A 46 2.63 4.74 -18.73
CA LYS A 46 3.01 6.07 -18.22
C LYS A 46 1.93 7.13 -18.41
N ILE A 47 0.94 6.86 -19.27
CA ILE A 47 -0.12 7.84 -19.62
C ILE A 47 -0.92 8.28 -18.39
N TYR A 48 -1.17 7.37 -17.44
CA TYR A 48 -1.97 7.66 -16.25
C TYR A 48 -1.44 8.84 -15.42
N PHE A 49 -0.11 8.99 -15.36
CA PHE A 49 0.56 10.07 -14.62
C PHE A 49 1.20 11.13 -15.52
N ASP A 50 0.86 11.16 -16.80
CA ASP A 50 1.42 12.13 -17.75
C ASP A 50 0.60 13.41 -17.77
N GLU A 51 1.21 14.52 -17.36
CA GLU A 51 0.57 15.85 -17.33
C GLU A 51 0.35 16.43 -18.72
N LEU A 52 1.15 16.01 -19.70
CA LEU A 52 1.15 16.56 -21.06
C LEU A 52 0.17 15.87 -22.02
N SER A 53 -0.38 14.73 -21.64
CA SER A 53 -1.31 14.00 -22.50
C SER A 53 -2.70 14.61 -22.40
N TYR A 54 -3.23 15.14 -23.50
CA TYR A 54 -4.62 15.55 -23.68
C TYR A 54 -5.55 14.33 -23.86
N SER A 55 -5.46 13.34 -22.98
CA SER A 55 -6.42 12.22 -23.02
C SER A 55 -7.63 12.54 -22.16
N GLU A 56 -8.82 12.26 -22.69
CA GLU A 56 -10.10 12.39 -21.96
C GLU A 56 -10.25 11.34 -20.83
N GLY A 57 -9.22 10.47 -20.63
CA GLY A 57 -9.21 9.47 -19.58
C GLY A 57 -8.90 10.03 -18.19
N MET A 58 -9.29 9.28 -17.15
CA MET A 58 -8.96 9.61 -15.77
C MET A 58 -7.45 9.65 -15.58
N LYS A 59 -6.93 10.79 -15.14
CA LYS A 59 -5.50 10.98 -14.84
C LYS A 59 -5.25 10.94 -13.35
N GLY A 60 -4.18 10.24 -12.98
CA GLY A 60 -3.65 10.25 -11.61
C GLY A 60 -2.71 11.43 -11.38
N ASN A 61 -2.85 12.09 -10.24
CA ASN A 61 -1.88 13.09 -9.80
C ASN A 61 -0.82 12.40 -8.92
N ARG A 62 0.44 12.42 -9.36
CA ARG A 62 1.57 11.83 -8.60
C ARG A 62 1.70 12.43 -7.21
N SER A 63 1.60 13.75 -7.09
CA SER A 63 1.71 14.44 -5.80
C SER A 63 0.62 13.98 -4.84
N THR A 64 -0.62 13.91 -5.31
CA THR A 64 -1.75 13.39 -4.50
C THR A 64 -1.53 11.93 -4.11
N THR A 65 -1.08 11.09 -5.03
CA THR A 65 -0.81 9.67 -4.74
C THR A 65 0.27 9.50 -3.68
N TYR A 66 1.39 10.22 -3.80
CA TYR A 66 2.45 10.17 -2.78
C TYR A 66 2.02 10.76 -1.44
N SER A 67 1.22 11.82 -1.45
CA SER A 67 0.67 12.41 -0.22
C SER A 67 -0.25 11.43 0.50
N LEU A 68 -1.14 10.76 -0.22
CA LEU A 68 -2.01 9.72 0.36
C LEU A 68 -1.22 8.53 0.88
N ALA A 69 -0.18 8.10 0.15
CA ALA A 69 0.72 7.03 0.60
C ALA A 69 1.46 7.44 1.89
N ALA A 70 1.96 8.67 1.97
CA ALA A 70 2.62 9.18 3.18
C ALA A 70 1.65 9.22 4.38
N ILE A 71 0.42 9.67 4.17
CA ILE A 71 -0.62 9.66 5.21
C ILE A 71 -0.91 8.22 5.67
N ALA A 72 -1.04 7.28 4.74
CA ALA A 72 -1.27 5.87 5.07
C ALA A 72 -0.13 5.29 5.93
N VAL A 73 1.13 5.61 5.59
CA VAL A 73 2.31 5.20 6.38
C VAL A 73 2.28 5.83 7.77
N LEU A 74 1.93 7.11 7.89
CA LEU A 74 1.79 7.77 9.20
C LEU A 74 0.72 7.14 10.06
N ILE A 75 -0.45 6.82 9.49
CA ILE A 75 -1.53 6.11 10.20
C ILE A 75 -1.04 4.74 10.68
N LEU A 76 -0.28 4.03 9.87
CA LEU A 76 0.28 2.72 10.22
C LEU A 76 1.28 2.84 11.39
N ILE A 77 2.15 3.85 11.38
CA ILE A 77 3.09 4.13 12.48
C ILE A 77 2.34 4.46 13.78
N ILE A 78 1.33 5.33 13.71
CA ILE A 78 0.51 5.70 14.88
C ILE A 78 -0.22 4.46 15.43
N SER A 79 -0.78 3.63 14.56
CA SER A 79 -1.45 2.39 14.94
C SER A 79 -0.49 1.40 15.60
N PHE A 80 0.75 1.33 15.12
CA PHE A 80 1.79 0.51 15.72
C PHE A 80 2.18 1.00 17.12
N ILE A 81 2.37 2.31 17.30
CA ILE A 81 2.65 2.90 18.61
C ILE A 81 1.49 2.64 19.57
N ASN A 82 0.25 2.80 19.11
CA ASN A 82 -0.95 2.52 19.92
C ASN A 82 -1.01 1.05 20.35
N PHE A 83 -0.73 0.12 19.44
CA PHE A 83 -0.66 -1.31 19.77
C PHE A 83 0.39 -1.60 20.83
N ILE A 84 1.59 -1.02 20.69
CA ILE A 84 2.67 -1.19 21.68
C ILE A 84 2.24 -0.64 23.04
N ASN A 85 1.66 0.56 23.09
CA ASN A 85 1.20 1.17 24.35
C ASN A 85 0.15 0.31 25.04
N PHE A 86 -0.85 -0.17 24.28
CA PHE A 86 -1.87 -1.08 24.80
C PHE A 86 -1.24 -2.37 25.34
N PHE A 87 -0.26 -2.90 24.60
CA PHE A 87 0.44 -4.11 25.00
C PHE A 87 1.21 -3.89 26.32
N PHE A 88 1.95 -2.79 26.45
CA PHE A 88 2.68 -2.44 27.66
C PHE A 88 1.74 -2.26 28.88
N ALA A 89 0.56 -1.71 28.69
CA ALA A 89 -0.43 -1.58 29.75
C ALA A 89 -0.89 -2.95 30.30
N MET A 90 -0.89 -4.00 29.46
CA MET A 90 -1.28 -5.36 29.86
C MET A 90 -0.12 -6.19 30.45
N ILE A 91 1.12 -5.73 30.35
CA ILE A 91 2.31 -6.48 30.80
C ILE A 91 2.21 -6.98 32.24
N PRO A 92 1.85 -6.15 33.26
CA PRO A 92 1.85 -6.58 34.65
C PRO A 92 0.96 -7.81 34.89
N SER A 93 -0.25 -7.81 34.33
CA SER A 93 -1.20 -8.94 34.48
C SER A 93 -0.71 -10.18 33.73
N ARG A 94 -0.14 -10.01 32.55
CA ARG A 94 0.38 -11.12 31.72
C ARG A 94 1.63 -11.75 32.31
N ILE A 95 2.56 -10.97 32.88
CA ILE A 95 3.75 -11.49 33.54
C ILE A 95 3.34 -12.40 34.71
N LYS A 96 2.36 -11.98 35.51
CA LYS A 96 1.87 -12.79 36.63
C LYS A 96 1.29 -14.12 36.16
N ALA A 97 0.43 -14.10 35.15
CA ALA A 97 -0.15 -15.31 34.59
C ALA A 97 0.93 -16.27 33.99
N ILE A 98 1.87 -15.73 33.20
CA ILE A 98 2.93 -16.52 32.56
C ILE A 98 3.87 -17.12 33.60
N ASN A 99 4.23 -16.38 34.64
CA ASN A 99 5.07 -16.91 35.69
C ASN A 99 4.36 -18.01 36.49
N THR A 100 3.05 -17.90 36.69
CA THR A 100 2.25 -19.00 37.26
C THR A 100 2.37 -20.25 36.40
N TYR A 101 2.18 -20.17 35.09
CA TYR A 101 2.36 -21.31 34.18
C TYR A 101 3.77 -21.88 34.22
N LYS A 102 4.81 -21.05 34.35
CA LYS A 102 6.20 -21.52 34.46
C LYS A 102 6.43 -22.31 35.76
N VAL A 103 5.86 -21.88 36.87
CA VAL A 103 5.93 -22.60 38.15
C VAL A 103 5.29 -23.98 38.04
N PHE A 104 4.20 -24.09 37.26
CA PHE A 104 3.60 -25.40 36.93
C PHE A 104 4.33 -26.18 35.84
N GLY A 105 5.54 -25.76 35.46
CA GLY A 105 6.40 -26.51 34.53
C GLY A 105 6.12 -26.25 33.02
N ALA A 106 5.34 -25.23 32.68
CA ALA A 106 5.10 -24.94 31.28
C ALA A 106 6.39 -24.45 30.58
N PRO A 107 6.78 -25.04 29.43
CA PRO A 107 7.99 -24.64 28.73
C PRO A 107 7.82 -23.23 28.13
N THR A 108 8.87 -22.42 28.26
CA THR A 108 8.86 -21.01 27.82
C THR A 108 8.56 -20.86 26.32
N SER A 109 8.98 -21.81 25.49
CA SER A 109 8.69 -21.84 24.06
C SER A 109 7.19 -21.91 23.77
N LYS A 110 6.46 -22.78 24.49
CA LYS A 110 5.01 -22.91 24.34
C LYS A 110 4.27 -21.61 24.74
N LEU A 111 4.75 -20.96 25.81
CA LEU A 111 4.18 -19.68 26.24
C LEU A 111 4.40 -18.56 25.20
N ARG A 112 5.59 -18.50 24.58
CA ARG A 112 5.87 -17.57 23.48
C ARG A 112 4.96 -17.80 22.28
N VAL A 113 4.85 -19.05 21.86
CA VAL A 113 3.98 -19.43 20.73
C VAL A 113 2.54 -19.01 21.01
N ASN A 114 2.00 -19.22 22.21
CA ASN A 114 0.66 -18.80 22.57
C ASN A 114 0.46 -17.29 22.45
N ILE A 115 1.43 -16.47 22.88
CA ILE A 115 1.35 -15.00 22.76
C ILE A 115 1.34 -14.58 21.29
N VAL A 116 2.19 -15.21 20.47
CA VAL A 116 2.23 -14.93 19.03
C VAL A 116 0.91 -15.30 18.36
N PHE A 117 0.34 -16.47 18.68
CA PHE A 117 -0.97 -16.89 18.16
C PHE A 117 -2.11 -15.97 18.60
N GLU A 118 -2.09 -15.49 19.83
CA GLU A 118 -3.08 -14.54 20.32
C GLU A 118 -3.00 -13.20 19.53
N THR A 119 -1.77 -12.69 19.35
CA THR A 119 -1.54 -11.47 18.54
C THR A 119 -2.03 -11.66 17.11
N PHE A 120 -1.71 -12.82 16.51
CA PHE A 120 -2.16 -13.17 15.19
C PHE A 120 -3.68 -13.22 15.07
N GLY A 121 -4.36 -13.80 16.06
CA GLY A 121 -5.83 -13.83 16.12
C GLY A 121 -6.45 -12.44 16.16
N ILE A 122 -5.87 -11.52 16.94
CA ILE A 122 -6.33 -10.11 17.01
C ILE A 122 -6.15 -9.42 15.65
N VAL A 123 -5.00 -9.59 14.99
CA VAL A 123 -4.76 -9.00 13.68
C VAL A 123 -5.72 -9.59 12.64
N LEU A 124 -5.94 -10.91 12.63
CA LEU A 124 -6.89 -11.55 11.74
C LEU A 124 -8.31 -10.99 11.91
N LEU A 125 -8.77 -10.85 13.16
CA LEU A 125 -10.07 -10.25 13.46
C LEU A 125 -10.14 -8.80 12.95
N SER A 126 -9.07 -8.02 13.15
CA SER A 126 -8.99 -6.65 12.64
C SER A 126 -9.07 -6.57 11.12
N VAL A 127 -8.43 -7.51 10.41
CA VAL A 127 -8.53 -7.62 8.95
C VAL A 127 -9.95 -7.91 8.50
N VAL A 128 -10.65 -8.83 9.18
CA VAL A 128 -12.07 -9.13 8.87
C VAL A 128 -12.94 -7.88 9.05
N VAL A 129 -12.76 -7.14 10.15
CA VAL A 129 -13.49 -5.89 10.39
C VAL A 129 -13.17 -4.84 9.33
N ALA A 130 -11.89 -4.68 8.97
CA ALA A 130 -11.47 -3.76 7.92
C ALA A 130 -12.10 -4.12 6.55
N MET A 131 -12.13 -5.40 6.20
CA MET A 131 -12.80 -5.87 4.99
C MET A 131 -14.30 -5.59 4.99
N MET A 132 -14.98 -5.79 6.12
CA MET A 132 -16.39 -5.42 6.27
C MET A 132 -16.61 -3.92 6.02
N ILE A 133 -15.75 -3.06 6.56
CA ILE A 133 -15.80 -1.61 6.34
C ILE A 133 -15.64 -1.28 4.85
N VAL A 134 -14.67 -1.89 4.18
CA VAL A 134 -14.46 -1.69 2.73
C VAL A 134 -15.70 -2.09 1.92
N VAL A 135 -16.29 -3.26 2.20
CA VAL A 135 -17.50 -3.72 1.51
C VAL A 135 -18.69 -2.79 1.75
N VAL A 136 -18.87 -2.32 2.99
CA VAL A 136 -19.93 -1.35 3.30
C VAL A 136 -19.68 -0.04 2.57
N THR A 137 -18.47 0.48 2.59
CA THR A 137 -18.10 1.74 1.91
C THR A 137 -18.30 1.65 0.40
N ALA A 138 -17.95 0.51 -0.21
CA ALA A 138 -18.12 0.26 -1.63
C ALA A 138 -19.60 0.33 -2.10
N ASN A 139 -20.55 0.09 -1.19
CA ASN A 139 -21.98 0.15 -1.46
C ASN A 139 -22.64 1.49 -1.04
N THR A 140 -21.84 2.51 -0.71
CA THR A 140 -22.32 3.84 -0.34
C THR A 140 -22.01 4.87 -1.44
N PRO A 141 -22.68 6.05 -1.46
CA PRO A 141 -22.36 7.13 -2.39
C PRO A 141 -20.89 7.60 -2.33
N ILE A 142 -20.16 7.27 -1.27
CA ILE A 142 -18.72 7.59 -1.12
C ILE A 142 -17.92 6.92 -2.24
N SER A 143 -18.35 5.75 -2.74
CA SER A 143 -17.67 5.06 -3.84
C SER A 143 -17.66 5.86 -5.14
N GLU A 144 -18.62 6.77 -5.35
CA GLU A 144 -18.68 7.64 -6.54
C GLU A 144 -17.53 8.67 -6.57
N TYR A 145 -16.98 9.04 -5.41
CA TYR A 145 -15.83 9.93 -5.30
C TYR A 145 -14.49 9.22 -5.51
N ILE A 146 -14.50 7.88 -5.61
CA ILE A 146 -13.30 7.07 -5.77
C ILE A 146 -13.25 6.59 -7.21
N SER A 147 -12.27 7.10 -7.95
CA SER A 147 -12.10 6.84 -9.39
C SER A 147 -11.74 5.40 -9.74
N THR A 148 -11.52 4.54 -8.75
CA THR A 148 -11.06 3.14 -8.93
C THR A 148 -11.99 2.20 -8.19
N SER A 149 -12.22 1.00 -8.74
CA SER A 149 -12.96 -0.04 -8.04
C SER A 149 -12.30 -0.39 -6.70
N ILE A 150 -13.05 -0.28 -5.60
CA ILE A 150 -12.61 -0.66 -4.24
C ILE A 150 -12.93 -2.15 -3.99
N LEU A 151 -13.64 -2.82 -4.90
CA LEU A 151 -14.06 -4.19 -4.72
C LEU A 151 -12.87 -5.14 -4.70
N LEU A 152 -12.83 -6.03 -3.71
CA LEU A 152 -11.80 -7.07 -3.59
C LEU A 152 -11.72 -7.95 -4.85
N ARG A 153 -12.84 -8.17 -5.51
CA ARG A 153 -12.91 -8.99 -6.73
C ARG A 153 -12.01 -8.43 -7.84
N ASP A 154 -11.96 -7.11 -7.97
CA ASP A 154 -11.22 -6.43 -9.04
C ASP A 154 -9.76 -6.19 -8.67
N ASN A 155 -9.42 -6.30 -7.37
CA ASN A 155 -8.09 -6.01 -6.80
C ASN A 155 -7.57 -7.17 -5.93
N TRP A 156 -7.86 -8.41 -6.32
CA TRP A 156 -7.50 -9.57 -5.49
C TRP A 156 -5.99 -9.73 -5.28
N ASP A 157 -5.18 -9.34 -6.28
CA ASP A 157 -3.71 -9.37 -6.20
C ASP A 157 -3.20 -8.43 -5.11
N LEU A 158 -3.75 -7.20 -5.08
CA LEU A 158 -3.43 -6.21 -4.07
C LEU A 158 -3.92 -6.66 -2.68
N ALA A 159 -5.12 -7.23 -2.61
CA ALA A 159 -5.66 -7.76 -1.35
C ALA A 159 -4.79 -8.91 -0.80
N LEU A 160 -4.32 -9.81 -1.66
CA LEU A 160 -3.41 -10.89 -1.29
C LEU A 160 -2.06 -10.35 -0.79
N LEU A 161 -1.48 -9.38 -1.51
CA LEU A 161 -0.24 -8.72 -1.11
C LEU A 161 -0.37 -8.04 0.26
N MET A 162 -1.46 -7.32 0.47
CA MET A 162 -1.77 -6.66 1.75
C MET A 162 -1.97 -7.68 2.88
N MET A 163 -2.65 -8.79 2.61
CA MET A 163 -2.82 -9.87 3.58
C MET A 163 -1.48 -10.48 3.99
N ILE A 164 -0.61 -10.79 3.04
CA ILE A 164 0.75 -11.30 3.33
C ILE A 164 1.53 -10.28 4.16
N PHE A 165 1.50 -9.00 3.78
CA PHE A 165 2.16 -7.92 4.52
C PHE A 165 1.66 -7.85 5.97
N LEU A 166 0.34 -7.87 6.20
CA LEU A 166 -0.25 -7.84 7.53
C LEU A 166 0.09 -9.08 8.36
N MET A 167 0.16 -10.27 7.74
CA MET A 167 0.59 -11.51 8.41
C MET A 167 2.04 -11.44 8.88
N VAL A 168 2.95 -10.97 8.01
CA VAL A 168 4.36 -10.75 8.38
C VAL A 168 4.46 -9.71 9.50
N PHE A 169 3.71 -8.62 9.37
CA PHE A 169 3.67 -7.57 10.38
C PHE A 169 3.14 -8.10 11.74
N ALA A 170 2.08 -8.90 11.74
CA ALA A 170 1.54 -9.53 12.96
C ALA A 170 2.57 -10.42 13.66
N LEU A 171 3.36 -11.19 12.90
CA LEU A 171 4.44 -11.99 13.44
C LEU A 171 5.51 -11.11 14.10
N LEU A 172 5.99 -10.07 13.41
CA LEU A 172 7.01 -9.16 13.96
C LEU A 172 6.54 -8.46 15.23
N VAL A 173 5.30 -7.98 15.22
CA VAL A 173 4.68 -7.28 16.35
C VAL A 173 4.43 -8.23 17.52
N GLY A 174 4.05 -9.48 17.27
CA GLY A 174 3.82 -10.50 18.31
C GLY A 174 5.09 -11.06 18.94
N LEU A 175 6.20 -11.11 18.17
CA LEU A 175 7.46 -11.63 18.66
C LEU A 175 8.06 -10.78 19.80
N TYR A 176 8.07 -9.47 19.66
CA TYR A 176 8.64 -8.58 20.67
C TYR A 176 8.04 -8.80 22.06
N PRO A 177 6.71 -8.72 22.25
CA PRO A 177 6.09 -8.99 23.53
C PRO A 177 6.28 -10.42 24.02
N ALA A 178 6.24 -11.40 23.11
CA ALA A 178 6.42 -12.80 23.48
C ALA A 178 7.79 -13.04 24.14
N PHE A 179 8.85 -12.45 23.59
CA PHE A 179 10.17 -12.53 24.18
C PHE A 179 10.30 -11.70 25.47
N TYR A 180 9.76 -10.49 25.46
CA TYR A 180 9.85 -9.58 26.61
C TYR A 180 9.18 -10.16 27.85
N ILE A 181 7.90 -10.57 27.75
CA ILE A 181 7.15 -11.08 28.92
C ILE A 181 7.73 -12.41 29.43
N THR A 182 8.17 -13.28 28.54
CA THR A 182 8.71 -14.58 28.94
C THR A 182 10.14 -14.52 29.49
N LYS A 183 10.82 -13.37 29.43
CA LYS A 183 12.16 -13.17 29.99
C LYS A 183 12.14 -13.12 31.54
N PHE A 184 11.05 -12.71 32.16
CA PHE A 184 10.97 -12.55 33.62
C PHE A 184 11.06 -13.87 34.36
N ASN A 185 11.79 -13.84 35.48
CA ASN A 185 11.99 -15.02 36.34
C ASN A 185 10.83 -15.11 37.34
N PRO A 186 10.18 -16.28 37.48
CA PRO A 186 9.08 -16.48 38.45
C PRO A 186 9.43 -16.12 39.89
N ALA A 187 10.65 -16.41 40.32
CA ALA A 187 11.10 -16.19 41.71
C ALA A 187 11.10 -14.70 42.12
N LEU A 188 11.28 -13.78 41.18
CA LEU A 188 11.30 -12.34 41.46
C LEU A 188 9.88 -11.71 41.46
N VAL A 189 8.93 -12.30 40.73
CA VAL A 189 7.59 -11.74 40.56
C VAL A 189 6.61 -12.22 41.65
N LEU A 190 6.87 -13.38 42.21
CA LEU A 190 6.01 -13.94 43.29
C LEU A 190 6.41 -13.45 44.70
N LYS A 191 7.52 -12.73 44.83
CA LYS A 191 8.04 -12.23 46.12
C LYS A 191 7.61 -10.78 46.42
N GLY A 192 6.96 -10.07 45.50
CA GLY A 192 6.34 -8.76 45.63
C GLY A 192 4.85 -8.90 45.39
#